data_85ac151b4d61213a0b276effb73b21dd
#
_entry.id   85ac151b4d61213a0b276effb73b21dd
#
_cell.length_a   1.000
_cell.length_b   1.000
_cell.length_c   1.000
_cell.angle_alpha   90.00
_cell.angle_beta   90.00
_cell.angle_gamma   90.00
#
_symmetry.space_group_name_H-M   'P 1'
#
loop_
_entity.id
_entity.type
_entity.pdbx_description
1 polymer ?
#
loop_
_entity_poly.entity_id
_entity_poly.type
_entity_poly.pdbx_seq_one_letter_code
_entity_poly.pdbx_strand_id
1 'polypeptide(L)' 'MQKPKNLSEVWSEKELCNRLDLPVTKCGRSLQLSGWIRGGLEYVEKSGRRFFFEQDVVEYLWKRSQTDQSE' A
#
# COMPACT_ATOMS: atom_id res chain seq x y z
N MET A 1 -1.55 9.91 -18.41
CA MET A 1 -2.72 10.46 -17.74
C MET A 1 -3.13 9.60 -16.58
N GLN A 2 -3.44 10.22 -15.49
CA GLN A 2 -3.77 9.48 -14.29
C GLN A 2 -5.26 9.22 -14.18
N LYS A 3 -5.61 8.06 -13.71
CA LYS A 3 -6.99 7.75 -13.48
C LYS A 3 -7.47 8.46 -12.22
N PRO A 4 -8.69 8.98 -12.23
CA PRO A 4 -9.26 9.54 -11.02
C PRO A 4 -9.39 8.45 -9.96
N LYS A 5 -9.06 8.80 -8.74
CA LYS A 5 -9.13 7.85 -7.65
C LYS A 5 -10.24 8.23 -6.70
N ASN A 6 -10.94 7.24 -6.23
CA ASN A 6 -12.07 7.44 -5.34
C ASN A 6 -11.57 7.58 -3.91
N LEU A 7 -11.85 8.71 -3.30
CA LEU A 7 -11.38 8.96 -1.94
C LEU A 7 -11.99 8.01 -0.94
N SER A 8 -13.14 7.43 -1.27
CA SER A 8 -13.76 6.49 -0.34
C SER A 8 -13.00 5.18 -0.25
N GLU A 9 -12.05 4.96 -1.13
CA GLU A 9 -11.23 3.75 -1.12
C GLU A 9 -9.82 4.01 -0.66
N VAL A 10 -9.63 5.09 0.08
CA VAL A 10 -8.33 5.43 0.62
C VAL A 10 -8.21 4.84 2.02
N TRP A 11 -7.11 4.15 2.25
CA TRP A 11 -6.85 3.52 3.54
C TRP A 11 -5.61 4.13 4.14
N SER A 12 -5.65 4.43 5.43
CA SER A 12 -4.44 4.81 6.14
C SER A 12 -3.52 3.60 6.26
N GLU A 13 -2.26 3.87 6.59
CA GLU A 13 -1.29 2.78 6.71
C GLU A 13 -1.75 1.78 7.77
N LYS A 14 -2.25 2.29 8.88
CA LYS A 14 -2.70 1.42 9.95
C LYS A 14 -3.88 0.56 9.51
N GLU A 15 -4.82 1.16 8.82
CA GLU A 15 -6.00 0.43 8.38
C GLU A 15 -5.63 -0.62 7.34
N LEU A 16 -4.73 -0.27 6.44
CA LEU A 16 -4.29 -1.20 5.42
C LEU A 16 -3.59 -2.40 6.07
N CYS A 17 -2.75 -2.15 7.06
CA CYS A 17 -2.09 -3.23 7.76
C CYS A 17 -3.10 -4.14 8.45
N ASN A 18 -4.14 -3.56 9.01
CA ASN A 18 -5.19 -4.36 9.64
C ASN A 18 -5.86 -5.28 8.63
N ARG A 19 -6.16 -4.75 7.47
CA ARG A 19 -6.86 -5.54 6.47
C ARG A 19 -6.00 -6.64 5.87
N LEU A 20 -4.71 -6.38 5.75
CA LEU A 20 -3.79 -7.34 5.19
C LEU A 20 -3.07 -8.16 6.25
N ASP A 21 -3.41 -7.93 7.51
CA ASP A 21 -2.83 -8.68 8.61
C ASP A 21 -1.31 -8.52 8.64
N LEU A 22 -0.85 -7.30 8.46
CA LEU A 22 0.56 -6.99 8.49
C LEU A 22 0.97 -6.44 9.85
N PRO A 23 2.18 -6.75 10.31
CA PRO A 23 2.65 -6.20 11.58
C PRO A 23 2.92 -4.71 11.48
N VAL A 24 2.65 -4.01 12.57
CA VAL A 24 2.83 -2.57 12.64
C VAL A 24 3.74 -2.27 13.82
N THR A 25 4.70 -1.38 13.60
CA THR A 25 5.59 -0.98 14.68
C THR A 25 4.86 -0.06 15.65
N LYS A 26 5.53 0.25 16.73
CA LYS A 26 4.95 1.15 17.74
C LYS A 26 4.64 2.51 17.18
N CYS A 27 5.38 2.93 16.17
CA CYS A 27 5.17 4.22 15.54
C CYS A 27 4.00 4.19 14.55
N GLY A 28 3.34 3.07 14.39
CA GLY A 28 2.24 2.97 13.47
C GLY A 28 2.66 2.76 12.03
N ARG A 29 3.89 2.35 11.81
CA ARG A 29 4.41 2.13 10.47
C ARG A 29 4.67 0.66 10.25
N SER A 30 4.58 0.25 9.00
CA SER A 30 4.82 -1.13 8.62
C SER A 30 6.08 -1.20 7.78
N LEU A 31 7.00 -2.05 8.19
CA LEU A 31 8.20 -2.29 7.40
C LEU A 31 7.85 -2.96 6.08
N GLN A 32 6.80 -3.74 6.09
CA GLN A 32 6.33 -4.39 4.88
C GLN A 32 5.90 -3.37 3.85
N LEU A 33 5.08 -2.41 4.27
CA LEU A 33 4.62 -1.36 3.36
C LEU A 33 5.78 -0.49 2.89
N SER A 34 6.74 -0.24 3.75
CA SER A 34 7.90 0.54 3.34
C SER A 34 8.65 -0.19 2.23
N GLY A 35 8.76 -1.49 2.33
CA GLY A 35 9.39 -2.28 1.28
C GLY A 35 8.59 -2.23 -0.01
N TRP A 36 7.28 -2.27 0.10
CA TRP A 36 6.44 -2.20 -1.09
C TRP A 36 6.57 -0.84 -1.79
N ILE A 37 6.67 0.22 -1.00
CA ILE A 37 6.85 1.55 -1.57
C ILE A 37 8.14 1.62 -2.34
N ARG A 38 9.20 1.04 -1.81
CA ARG A 38 10.46 1.00 -2.54
C ARG A 38 10.34 0.20 -3.83
N GLY A 39 9.44 -0.78 -3.83
CA GLY A 39 9.23 -1.60 -5.00
C GLY A 39 8.33 -0.98 -6.03
N GLY A 40 7.75 0.19 -5.74
CA GLY A 40 6.95 0.88 -6.72
C GLY A 40 5.52 1.15 -6.31
N LEU A 41 5.12 0.78 -5.11
CA LEU A 41 3.76 1.04 -4.67
C LEU A 41 3.55 2.55 -4.50
N GLU A 42 2.51 3.05 -5.11
CA GLU A 42 2.18 4.47 -5.02
C GLU A 42 1.38 4.75 -3.77
N TYR A 43 1.55 5.93 -3.25
CA TYR A 43 0.84 6.33 -2.05
C TYR A 43 0.77 7.85 -1.98
N VAL A 44 -0.06 8.34 -1.08
CA VAL A 44 -0.21 9.77 -0.83
C VAL A 44 0.19 10.05 0.60
N GLU A 45 0.99 11.08 0.80
CA GLU A 45 1.40 11.46 2.14
C GLU A 45 0.77 12.79 2.50
N LYS A 46 0.15 12.84 3.68
CA LYS A 46 -0.48 14.05 4.15
C LYS A 46 -0.33 14.13 5.65
N SER A 47 0.16 15.26 6.13
CA SER A 47 0.32 15.51 7.56
C SER A 47 1.17 14.42 8.22
N GLY A 48 2.19 13.95 7.53
CA GLY A 48 3.08 12.93 8.07
C GLY A 48 2.49 11.54 8.08
N ARG A 49 1.35 11.34 7.46
CA ARG A 49 0.71 10.04 7.41
C ARG A 49 0.63 9.57 5.98
N ARG A 50 0.75 8.26 5.78
CA ARG A 50 0.65 7.65 4.47
C ARG A 50 -0.74 7.10 4.25
N PHE A 51 -1.27 7.36 3.05
CA PHE A 51 -2.56 6.84 2.65
C PHE A 51 -2.40 6.09 1.34
N PHE A 52 -3.08 4.97 1.23
CA PHE A 52 -2.97 4.11 0.08
C PHE A 52 -4.33 3.90 -0.54
N PHE A 53 -4.36 3.84 -1.85
CA PHE A 53 -5.59 3.53 -2.56
C PHE A 53 -5.69 2.04 -2.74
N GLU A 54 -6.87 1.51 -2.48
CA GLU A 54 -7.08 0.07 -2.58
C GLU A 54 -6.67 -0.45 -3.95
N GLN A 55 -7.04 0.29 -4.99
CA GLN A 55 -6.73 -0.15 -6.35
C GLN A 55 -5.24 -0.27 -6.57
N ASP A 56 -4.48 0.69 -6.07
CA ASP A 56 -3.03 0.66 -6.25
C ASP A 56 -2.42 -0.52 -5.50
N VAL A 57 -2.91 -0.80 -4.31
CA VAL A 57 -2.38 -1.91 -3.52
C VAL A 57 -2.69 -3.23 -4.21
N VAL A 58 -3.91 -3.40 -4.66
CA VAL A 58 -4.31 -4.64 -5.33
C VAL A 58 -3.46 -4.86 -6.58
N GLU A 59 -3.26 -3.80 -7.34
CA GLU A 59 -2.50 -3.91 -8.57
C GLU A 59 -1.04 -4.25 -8.28
N TYR A 60 -0.49 -3.64 -7.25
CA TYR A 60 0.90 -3.92 -6.89
C TYR A 60 1.07 -5.37 -6.45
N LEU A 61 0.17 -5.85 -5.62
CA LEU A 61 0.26 -7.23 -5.14
C LEU A 61 0.07 -8.22 -6.28
N TRP A 62 -0.80 -7.89 -7.21
CA TRP A 62 -1.05 -8.76 -8.34
C TRP A 62 0.19 -8.90 -9.21
N LYS A 63 0.83 -7.76 -9.50
CA LYS A 63 2.05 -7.79 -10.31
C LYS A 63 3.16 -8.52 -9.59
N ARG A 64 3.27 -8.31 -8.30
CA ARG A 64 4.30 -8.98 -7.54
C ARG A 64 4.09 -10.48 -7.52
N SER A 65 2.84 -10.90 -7.41
CA SER A 65 2.52 -12.32 -7.42
C SER A 65 2.94 -12.96 -8.74
N GLN A 66 2.70 -12.26 -9.84
CA GLN A 66 3.09 -12.79 -11.14
C GLN A 66 4.59 -12.89 -11.29
N THR A 67 5.30 -11.89 -10.78
CA THR A 67 6.74 -11.92 -10.85
C THR A 67 7.29 -13.10 -10.06
N ASP A 68 6.70 -13.37 -8.91
CA ASP A 68 7.15 -14.48 -8.10
C ASP A 68 6.95 -15.80 -8.79
N GLN A 69 5.91 -15.90 -9.57
CA GLN A 69 5.62 -17.15 -10.25
C GLN A 69 6.48 -17.40 -11.45
N SER A 70 7.11 -16.39 -11.94
CA SER A 70 7.83 -16.50 -13.19
C SER A 70 9.15 -17.21 -13.04
N GLU A 71 9.57 -17.56 -11.85
CA GLU A 71 10.87 -18.21 -11.73
C GLU A 71 10.95 -19.58 -12.33
#